data_fe3763e2b5e9e7f0bb45e408a0ec7be4
#
_entry.id   fe3763e2b5e9e7f0bb45e408a0ec7be4
#
_cell.length_a   1.000
_cell.length_b   1.000
_cell.length_c   1.000
_cell.angle_alpha   90.00
_cell.angle_beta   90.00
_cell.angle_gamma   90.00
#
_symmetry.space_group_name_H-M   'P 1'
#
loop_
_entity.id
_entity.type
_entity.pdbx_description
1 polymer ?
#
loop_
_entity_poly.entity_id
_entity_poly.type
_entity_poly.pdbx_seq_one_letter_code
_entity_poly.pdbx_strand_id
1 'polypeptide(L)'
;MCSSDLGITDGAWFGDVDKPTHGLKPLAVAERCGLVFVVPAVLEPGQNADLDLDGFLGPVKDDLKSWDMQTWEVQSTTPLRPRMNWKLVIDTFLELYHFRYLHGKSVAPLFLDNITSYERRGRHSRFAVCKPSILEVENQPREDWRLRDHAVVLYNLFPNTVLAYTADHCGVFTSYPVTPDESLINVSILVDPVERAKRHEKYWETNQNLILAALDEDFTVGATIQANFRSGANKVQTFGKFEKALGWYHEDLTQALA
;
A
#
# COMPACT_ATOMS: atom_id res chain seq x y z
N MET A 1 -20.48 -18.31 5.68
CA MET A 1 -21.03 -18.23 7.07
C MET A 1 -19.95 -18.74 8.00
N CYS A 2 -19.22 -17.82 8.66
CA CYS A 2 -18.37 -18.21 9.77
C CYS A 2 -19.29 -18.45 10.96
N SER A 3 -19.64 -19.71 11.20
CA SER A 3 -20.24 -20.08 12.46
C SER A 3 -19.14 -19.91 13.52
N SER A 4 -19.35 -19.00 14.45
CA SER A 4 -18.51 -18.86 15.65
C SER A 4 -18.83 -20.01 16.61
N ASP A 5 -18.52 -21.25 16.21
CA ASP A 5 -18.62 -22.43 17.06
C ASP A 5 -17.47 -22.49 18.10
N LEU A 6 -17.04 -21.29 18.55
CA LEU A 6 -16.12 -21.22 19.66
C LEU A 6 -16.82 -21.76 20.90
N GLY A 7 -16.33 -22.91 21.37
CA GLY A 7 -16.76 -23.47 22.65
C GLY A 7 -16.38 -22.48 23.76
N ILE A 8 -17.21 -22.42 24.81
CA ILE A 8 -16.85 -21.72 26.04
C ILE A 8 -16.06 -22.72 26.87
N THR A 9 -14.76 -22.49 27.08
CA THR A 9 -13.94 -23.27 27.99
C THR A 9 -14.54 -23.14 29.41
N ASP A 10 -14.75 -24.28 30.07
CA ASP A 10 -15.41 -24.33 31.40
C ASP A 10 -16.80 -23.64 31.43
N GLY A 11 -17.57 -23.79 30.35
CA GLY A 11 -18.87 -23.13 30.17
C GLY A 11 -19.86 -23.29 31.33
N ALA A 12 -19.73 -24.39 32.11
CA ALA A 12 -20.55 -24.60 33.30
C ALA A 12 -20.41 -23.51 34.39
N TRP A 13 -19.33 -22.74 34.36
CA TRP A 13 -19.06 -21.65 35.30
C TRP A 13 -19.61 -20.29 34.86
N PHE A 14 -20.09 -20.18 33.61
CA PHE A 14 -20.57 -18.92 33.04
C PHE A 14 -22.09 -18.78 32.97
N GLY A 15 -22.84 -19.77 33.50
CA GLY A 15 -24.31 -19.79 33.46
C GLY A 15 -24.83 -19.95 32.02
N ASP A 16 -26.07 -19.49 31.78
CA ASP A 16 -26.69 -19.53 30.44
C ASP A 16 -26.16 -18.38 29.55
N VAL A 17 -25.08 -18.64 28.82
CA VAL A 17 -24.59 -17.70 27.84
C VAL A 17 -25.30 -17.91 26.52
N ASP A 18 -25.99 -16.87 26.04
CA ASP A 18 -26.57 -16.84 24.69
C ASP A 18 -25.46 -16.76 23.64
N LYS A 19 -24.93 -17.92 23.21
CA LYS A 19 -23.83 -18.04 22.26
C LYS A 19 -24.03 -17.24 20.97
N PRO A 20 -25.21 -17.19 20.33
CA PRO A 20 -25.45 -16.37 19.14
C PRO A 20 -25.13 -14.89 19.31
N THR A 21 -25.30 -14.33 20.50
CA THR A 21 -25.03 -12.90 20.77
C THR A 21 -23.59 -12.62 21.16
N HIS A 22 -22.79 -13.65 21.49
CA HIS A 22 -21.40 -13.56 21.93
C HIS A 22 -20.38 -14.02 20.88
N GLY A 23 -20.85 -14.36 19.69
CA GLY A 23 -19.98 -14.75 18.59
C GLY A 23 -19.17 -13.59 17.97
N LEU A 24 -18.25 -13.95 17.08
CA LEU A 24 -17.54 -12.97 16.26
C LEU A 24 -18.54 -12.16 15.42
N LYS A 25 -18.28 -10.87 15.32
CA LYS A 25 -19.11 -9.98 14.51
C LYS A 25 -18.70 -10.07 13.04
N PRO A 26 -19.65 -10.23 12.10
CA PRO A 26 -19.33 -10.30 10.67
C PRO A 26 -18.93 -8.93 10.14
N LEU A 27 -17.95 -8.94 9.22
CA LEU A 27 -17.54 -7.77 8.44
C LEU A 27 -17.78 -8.06 6.96
N ALA A 28 -18.05 -7.02 6.17
CA ALA A 28 -18.11 -7.15 4.73
C ALA A 28 -16.68 -7.35 4.19
N VAL A 29 -16.49 -8.40 3.42
CA VAL A 29 -15.20 -8.79 2.83
C VAL A 29 -15.42 -9.28 1.39
N ALA A 30 -14.52 -8.89 0.49
CA ALA A 30 -14.48 -9.42 -0.86
C ALA A 30 -13.04 -9.47 -1.39
N GLU A 31 -12.79 -10.38 -2.32
CA GLU A 31 -11.50 -10.53 -2.99
C GLU A 31 -11.60 -9.99 -4.43
N ARG A 32 -10.54 -9.29 -4.88
CA ARG A 32 -10.40 -8.89 -6.28
C ARG A 32 -8.92 -8.80 -6.64
N CYS A 33 -8.52 -9.46 -7.74
CA CYS A 33 -7.16 -9.43 -8.27
C CYS A 33 -6.08 -9.88 -7.25
N GLY A 34 -6.38 -10.87 -6.38
CA GLY A 34 -5.46 -11.36 -5.35
C GLY A 34 -5.37 -10.48 -4.10
N LEU A 35 -6.18 -9.41 -4.01
CA LEU A 35 -6.25 -8.54 -2.84
C LEU A 35 -7.57 -8.75 -2.10
N VAL A 36 -7.50 -8.79 -0.77
CA VAL A 36 -8.66 -8.88 0.12
C VAL A 36 -9.03 -7.49 0.62
N PHE A 37 -10.28 -7.09 0.38
CA PHE A 37 -10.84 -5.82 0.81
C PHE A 37 -11.81 -6.06 1.96
N VAL A 38 -11.71 -5.26 3.02
CA VAL A 38 -12.55 -5.38 4.22
C VAL A 38 -13.10 -4.01 4.59
N VAL A 39 -14.40 -3.95 4.88
CA VAL A 39 -14.99 -2.78 5.54
C VAL A 39 -14.98 -3.06 7.03
N PRO A 40 -14.21 -2.29 7.85
CA PRO A 40 -14.06 -2.53 9.29
C PRO A 40 -15.26 -2.02 10.11
N ALA A 41 -16.45 -2.18 9.57
CA ALA A 41 -17.72 -1.89 10.25
C ALA A 41 -18.50 -3.19 10.44
N VAL A 42 -18.98 -3.40 11.65
CA VAL A 42 -19.79 -4.57 11.98
C VAL A 42 -21.08 -4.54 11.15
N LEU A 43 -21.40 -5.65 10.52
CA LEU A 43 -22.66 -5.81 9.81
C LEU A 43 -23.80 -6.05 10.83
N GLU A 44 -24.86 -5.27 10.70
CA GLU A 44 -26.10 -5.51 11.45
C GLU A 44 -26.84 -6.75 10.91
N PRO A 45 -27.65 -7.44 11.73
CA PRO A 45 -28.42 -8.59 11.28
C PRO A 45 -29.29 -8.25 10.06
N GLY A 46 -29.08 -9.01 8.97
CA GLY A 46 -29.81 -8.81 7.70
C GLY A 46 -29.21 -7.73 6.77
N GLN A 47 -28.12 -7.07 7.17
CA GLN A 47 -27.40 -6.15 6.31
C GLN A 47 -26.66 -6.90 5.21
N ASN A 48 -26.65 -6.32 3.98
CA ASN A 48 -25.93 -6.89 2.86
C ASN A 48 -24.42 -6.80 3.07
N ALA A 49 -23.73 -7.93 2.89
CA ALA A 49 -22.27 -8.05 2.98
C ALA A 49 -21.56 -7.79 1.64
N ASP A 50 -22.31 -7.61 0.54
CA ASP A 50 -21.72 -7.42 -0.78
C ASP A 50 -21.01 -6.07 -0.88
N LEU A 51 -19.78 -6.10 -1.39
CA LEU A 51 -18.99 -4.90 -1.67
C LEU A 51 -18.94 -4.66 -3.18
N ASP A 52 -19.37 -3.48 -3.61
CA ASP A 52 -19.16 -3.02 -4.99
C ASP A 52 -17.67 -2.66 -5.21
N LEU A 53 -16.84 -3.69 -5.30
CA LEU A 53 -15.40 -3.49 -5.57
C LEU A 53 -15.14 -2.95 -6.98
N ASP A 54 -16.00 -3.25 -7.94
CA ASP A 54 -15.84 -2.76 -9.31
C ASP A 54 -16.08 -1.25 -9.38
N GLY A 55 -17.09 -0.75 -8.69
CA GLY A 55 -17.32 0.68 -8.52
C GLY A 55 -16.25 1.37 -7.68
N PHE A 56 -15.79 0.73 -6.58
CA PHE A 56 -14.75 1.28 -5.71
C PHE A 56 -13.41 1.39 -6.45
N LEU A 57 -12.96 0.34 -7.13
CA LEU A 57 -11.69 0.32 -7.86
C LEU A 57 -11.74 1.18 -9.13
N GLY A 58 -12.91 1.30 -9.74
CA GLY A 58 -13.08 2.09 -10.97
C GLY A 58 -12.04 1.72 -12.04
N PRO A 59 -11.39 2.72 -12.67
CA PRO A 59 -10.42 2.45 -13.74
C PRO A 59 -9.17 1.67 -13.30
N VAL A 60 -8.83 1.66 -12.01
CA VAL A 60 -7.63 0.93 -11.53
C VAL A 60 -7.83 -0.58 -11.57
N LYS A 61 -9.08 -1.03 -11.60
CA LYS A 61 -9.42 -2.46 -11.69
C LYS A 61 -8.76 -3.15 -12.90
N ASP A 62 -8.81 -2.51 -14.06
CA ASP A 62 -8.25 -3.09 -15.28
C ASP A 62 -6.72 -3.13 -15.22
N ASP A 63 -6.12 -2.12 -14.62
CA ASP A 63 -4.68 -2.10 -14.36
C ASP A 63 -4.30 -3.28 -13.46
N LEU A 64 -4.97 -3.45 -12.31
CA LEU A 64 -4.69 -4.54 -11.36
C LEU A 64 -4.90 -5.92 -11.98
N LYS A 65 -5.95 -6.08 -12.81
CA LYS A 65 -6.21 -7.31 -13.53
C LYS A 65 -5.07 -7.68 -14.49
N SER A 66 -4.44 -6.68 -15.12
CA SER A 66 -3.34 -6.91 -16.05
C SER A 66 -2.06 -7.44 -15.40
N TRP A 67 -1.93 -7.32 -14.07
CA TRP A 67 -0.78 -7.83 -13.31
C TRP A 67 -0.92 -9.31 -12.92
N ASP A 68 -2.15 -9.86 -12.93
CA ASP A 68 -2.46 -11.27 -12.61
C ASP A 68 -1.94 -11.74 -11.23
N MET A 69 -1.96 -10.84 -10.24
CA MET A 69 -1.40 -11.08 -8.90
C MET A 69 -2.07 -12.21 -8.12
N GLN A 70 -3.24 -12.65 -8.52
CA GLN A 70 -3.96 -13.76 -7.87
C GLN A 70 -3.18 -15.07 -7.87
N THR A 71 -2.19 -15.19 -8.76
CA THR A 71 -1.30 -16.36 -8.87
C THR A 71 0.01 -16.18 -8.12
N TRP A 72 0.27 -14.98 -7.57
CA TRP A 72 1.53 -14.66 -6.93
C TRP A 72 1.60 -15.18 -5.50
N GLU A 73 2.80 -15.48 -5.05
CA GLU A 73 3.08 -16.00 -3.72
C GLU A 73 3.61 -14.91 -2.79
N VAL A 74 3.21 -14.98 -1.52
CA VAL A 74 3.78 -14.10 -0.50
C VAL A 74 5.19 -14.60 -0.14
N GLN A 75 6.21 -13.82 -0.51
CA GLN A 75 7.60 -14.09 -0.15
C GLN A 75 7.86 -13.77 1.32
N SER A 76 7.36 -12.62 1.78
CA SER A 76 7.54 -12.17 3.15
C SER A 76 6.45 -11.18 3.55
N THR A 77 6.22 -11.06 4.85
CA THR A 77 5.43 -9.97 5.45
C THR A 77 6.14 -9.49 6.71
N THR A 78 6.46 -8.20 6.75
CA THR A 78 7.14 -7.56 7.88
C THR A 78 6.26 -6.45 8.44
N PRO A 79 5.75 -6.56 9.67
CA PRO A 79 5.04 -5.48 10.33
C PRO A 79 6.03 -4.46 10.91
N LEU A 80 5.80 -3.16 10.68
CA LEU A 80 6.56 -2.05 11.23
C LEU A 80 5.63 -1.11 11.98
N ARG A 81 6.17 -0.39 12.98
CA ARG A 81 5.42 0.56 13.80
C ARG A 81 6.07 1.95 13.79
N PRO A 82 5.90 2.73 12.72
CA PRO A 82 6.42 4.08 12.66
C PRO A 82 5.68 5.03 13.62
N ARG A 83 6.44 5.95 14.24
CA ARG A 83 5.92 7.01 15.11
C ARG A 83 5.38 8.18 14.29
N MET A 84 4.42 7.91 13.43
CA MET A 84 3.77 8.89 12.57
C MET A 84 2.36 8.44 12.21
N ASN A 85 1.53 9.39 11.83
CA ASN A 85 0.16 9.13 11.40
C ASN A 85 0.16 8.27 10.13
N TRP A 86 -0.79 7.36 10.02
CA TRP A 86 -0.92 6.47 8.87
C TRP A 86 -1.07 7.21 7.52
N LYS A 87 -1.66 8.41 7.52
CA LYS A 87 -1.77 9.24 6.31
C LYS A 87 -0.39 9.77 5.88
N LEU A 88 0.42 10.18 6.85
CA LEU A 88 1.79 10.62 6.59
C LEU A 88 2.66 9.46 6.08
N VAL A 89 2.40 8.21 6.50
CA VAL A 89 3.03 7.02 5.90
C VAL A 89 2.68 6.90 4.41
N ILE A 90 1.42 7.13 4.03
CA ILE A 90 1.02 7.09 2.61
C ILE A 90 1.66 8.25 1.84
N ASP A 91 1.73 9.44 2.45
CA ASP A 91 2.32 10.63 1.83
C ASP A 91 3.77 10.39 1.38
N THR A 92 4.58 9.62 2.13
CA THR A 92 5.97 9.31 1.76
C THR A 92 6.09 8.58 0.42
N PHE A 93 5.07 7.85 -0.01
CA PHE A 93 5.06 7.16 -1.29
C PHE A 93 4.57 8.01 -2.45
N LEU A 94 3.93 9.16 -2.20
CA LEU A 94 3.19 9.92 -3.21
C LEU A 94 4.00 11.06 -3.82
N GLU A 95 5.27 11.23 -3.43
CA GLU A 95 6.16 12.25 -3.98
C GLU A 95 7.59 11.70 -4.13
N LEU A 96 8.43 12.37 -4.93
CA LEU A 96 9.80 11.95 -5.22
C LEU A 96 10.85 13.01 -4.88
N TYR A 97 10.47 14.17 -4.34
CA TYR A 97 11.42 15.22 -4.02
C TYR A 97 12.44 14.82 -2.94
N HIS A 98 12.00 13.96 -1.98
CA HIS A 98 12.87 13.47 -0.92
C HIS A 98 13.91 12.45 -1.42
N PHE A 99 13.67 11.75 -2.54
CA PHE A 99 14.52 10.64 -3.00
C PHE A 99 15.99 11.02 -3.06
N ARG A 100 16.33 12.10 -3.76
CA ARG A 100 17.71 12.54 -3.91
C ARG A 100 18.38 12.82 -2.55
N TYR A 101 17.65 13.42 -1.62
CA TYR A 101 18.21 13.94 -0.38
C TYR A 101 18.21 12.90 0.74
N LEU A 102 17.14 12.11 0.83
CA LEU A 102 16.98 11.11 1.88
C LEU A 102 17.60 9.77 1.47
N HIS A 103 17.25 9.29 0.29
CA HIS A 103 17.66 7.97 -0.21
C HIS A 103 18.93 7.97 -1.05
N GLY A 104 19.74 9.02 -0.99
CA GLY A 104 20.93 9.20 -1.83
C GLY A 104 21.97 8.08 -1.72
N LYS A 105 21.97 7.31 -0.62
CA LYS A 105 22.85 6.17 -0.38
C LYS A 105 22.15 4.81 -0.44
N SER A 106 20.83 4.79 -0.59
CA SER A 106 20.01 3.57 -0.64
C SER A 106 19.39 3.37 -2.02
N VAL A 107 18.13 3.76 -2.22
CA VAL A 107 17.37 3.47 -3.45
C VAL A 107 17.44 4.55 -4.52
N ALA A 108 17.78 5.81 -4.20
CA ALA A 108 17.78 6.89 -5.18
C ALA A 108 18.71 6.64 -6.38
N PRO A 109 19.91 6.04 -6.24
CA PRO A 109 20.80 5.76 -7.38
C PRO A 109 20.20 4.78 -8.40
N LEU A 110 19.13 4.06 -8.06
CA LEU A 110 18.45 3.12 -8.94
C LEU A 110 17.46 3.81 -9.90
N PHE A 111 17.17 5.11 -9.69
CA PHE A 111 16.13 5.83 -10.40
C PHE A 111 16.60 7.16 -10.99
N LEU A 112 15.90 7.61 -12.00
CA LEU A 112 16.06 8.97 -12.52
C LEU A 112 15.44 9.96 -11.53
N ASP A 113 16.19 11.04 -11.26
CA ASP A 113 15.78 12.03 -10.28
C ASP A 113 14.56 12.84 -10.76
N ASN A 114 13.50 12.83 -9.96
CA ASN A 114 12.25 13.58 -10.20
C ASN A 114 11.58 13.36 -11.58
N ILE A 115 11.84 12.22 -12.24
CA ILE A 115 11.16 11.87 -13.49
C ILE A 115 10.08 10.84 -13.19
N THR A 116 8.83 11.30 -13.24
CA THR A 116 7.65 10.48 -12.99
C THR A 116 6.45 10.99 -13.78
N SER A 117 5.51 10.09 -14.05
CA SER A 117 4.20 10.40 -14.61
C SER A 117 3.12 10.06 -13.61
N TYR A 118 2.28 11.04 -13.26
CA TYR A 118 1.16 10.86 -12.32
C TYR A 118 -0.16 10.83 -13.06
N GLU A 119 -1.03 9.91 -12.68
CA GLU A 119 -2.37 9.76 -13.22
C GLU A 119 -3.38 9.49 -12.11
N ARG A 120 -4.45 10.30 -12.07
CA ARG A 120 -5.59 10.07 -11.16
C ARG A 120 -6.49 8.99 -11.75
N ARG A 121 -6.87 8.00 -10.93
CA ARG A 121 -7.73 6.87 -11.27
C ARG A 121 -8.93 6.80 -10.33
N GLY A 122 -9.84 7.74 -10.42
CA GLY A 122 -10.91 7.90 -9.44
C GLY A 122 -10.35 8.42 -8.11
N ARG A 123 -10.58 7.69 -7.01
CA ARG A 123 -9.95 7.94 -5.69
C ARG A 123 -8.55 7.36 -5.57
N HIS A 124 -8.12 6.60 -6.57
CA HIS A 124 -6.80 5.99 -6.62
C HIS A 124 -5.87 6.82 -7.50
N SER A 125 -4.59 6.53 -7.42
CA SER A 125 -3.63 7.12 -8.33
C SER A 125 -2.61 6.08 -8.79
N ARG A 126 -2.06 6.31 -9.98
CA ARG A 126 -0.96 5.54 -10.55
C ARG A 126 0.17 6.48 -10.90
N PHE A 127 1.39 6.05 -10.65
CA PHE A 127 2.57 6.76 -11.10
C PHE A 127 3.72 5.79 -11.37
N ALA A 128 4.68 6.22 -12.17
CA ALA A 128 5.83 5.41 -12.53
C ALA A 128 7.11 6.15 -12.18
N VAL A 129 8.04 5.43 -11.53
CA VAL A 129 9.37 5.92 -11.21
C VAL A 129 10.35 5.22 -12.13
N CYS A 130 11.03 5.99 -12.98
CA CYS A 130 11.84 5.46 -14.05
C CYS A 130 13.26 5.13 -13.59
N LYS A 131 13.75 3.97 -14.03
CA LYS A 131 15.18 3.61 -13.93
C LYS A 131 15.98 4.29 -15.06
N PRO A 132 17.31 4.49 -14.89
CA PRO A 132 18.15 5.06 -15.98
C PRO A 132 18.06 4.29 -17.30
N SER A 133 17.88 2.98 -17.25
CA SER A 133 17.73 2.13 -18.45
C SER A 133 16.52 2.47 -19.35
N ILE A 134 15.56 3.27 -18.86
CA ILE A 134 14.43 3.72 -19.70
C ILE A 134 14.89 4.61 -20.86
N LEU A 135 16.03 5.30 -20.72
CA LEU A 135 16.60 6.13 -21.76
C LEU A 135 17.08 5.32 -22.98
N GLU A 136 17.31 4.03 -22.80
CA GLU A 136 17.71 3.12 -23.87
C GLU A 136 16.52 2.64 -24.72
N VAL A 137 15.31 2.72 -24.15
CA VAL A 137 14.06 2.25 -24.80
C VAL A 137 13.73 3.08 -26.05
N GLU A 138 14.07 4.37 -26.04
CA GLU A 138 13.85 5.27 -27.18
C GLU A 138 14.53 4.78 -28.45
N ASN A 139 15.64 4.06 -28.32
CA ASN A 139 16.42 3.53 -29.46
C ASN A 139 15.91 2.18 -29.99
N GLN A 140 14.84 1.63 -29.38
CA GLN A 140 14.22 0.36 -29.75
C GLN A 140 12.95 0.60 -30.58
N PRO A 141 12.57 -0.35 -31.47
CA PRO A 141 11.25 -0.34 -32.09
C PRO A 141 10.14 -0.26 -31.00
N ARG A 142 9.10 0.52 -31.26
CA ARG A 142 8.05 0.79 -30.26
C ARG A 142 7.29 -0.48 -29.85
N GLU A 143 7.17 -1.45 -30.72
CA GLU A 143 6.59 -2.78 -30.48
C GLU A 143 7.38 -3.63 -29.48
N ASP A 144 8.67 -3.33 -29.29
CA ASP A 144 9.56 -4.02 -28.36
C ASP A 144 9.63 -3.37 -26.97
N TRP A 145 8.95 -2.23 -26.78
CA TRP A 145 8.99 -1.51 -25.53
C TRP A 145 8.35 -2.29 -24.40
N ARG A 146 9.15 -2.62 -23.38
CA ARG A 146 8.73 -3.26 -22.13
C ARG A 146 8.96 -2.32 -20.95
N LEU A 147 8.14 -1.28 -20.85
CA LEU A 147 8.34 -0.19 -19.88
C LEU A 147 8.43 -0.66 -18.43
N ARG A 148 7.73 -1.76 -18.08
CA ARG A 148 7.77 -2.35 -16.72
C ARG A 148 9.17 -2.83 -16.30
N ASP A 149 10.06 -3.18 -17.25
CA ASP A 149 11.43 -3.58 -16.95
C ASP A 149 12.29 -2.38 -16.56
N HIS A 150 11.89 -1.19 -16.98
CA HIS A 150 12.61 0.08 -16.86
C HIS A 150 11.97 1.06 -15.87
N ALA A 151 10.93 0.65 -15.15
CA ALA A 151 10.25 1.48 -14.17
C ALA A 151 9.69 0.64 -13.01
N VAL A 152 9.48 1.28 -11.86
CA VAL A 152 8.58 0.80 -10.83
C VAL A 152 7.25 1.51 -11.01
N VAL A 153 6.16 0.75 -11.11
CA VAL A 153 4.81 1.30 -11.23
C VAL A 153 4.13 1.23 -9.87
N LEU A 154 3.78 2.39 -9.34
CA LEU A 154 3.11 2.49 -8.06
C LEU A 154 1.63 2.79 -8.25
N TYR A 155 0.82 2.17 -7.40
CA TYR A 155 -0.60 2.45 -7.25
C TYR A 155 -0.87 2.84 -5.80
N ASN A 156 -1.45 4.00 -5.59
CA ASN A 156 -2.07 4.31 -4.31
C ASN A 156 -3.52 3.86 -4.37
N LEU A 157 -3.82 2.76 -3.69
CA LEU A 157 -5.18 2.28 -3.48
C LEU A 157 -5.74 2.94 -2.23
N PHE A 158 -6.60 3.94 -2.44
CA PHE A 158 -7.27 4.64 -1.35
C PHE A 158 -7.99 3.66 -0.42
N PRO A 159 -7.96 3.84 0.92
CA PRO A 159 -7.32 4.97 1.59
C PRO A 159 -5.86 4.67 2.04
N ASN A 160 -5.41 3.43 2.12
CA ASN A 160 -4.31 3.07 3.00
C ASN A 160 -3.31 2.06 2.43
N THR A 161 -3.38 1.76 1.14
CA THR A 161 -2.51 0.73 0.54
C THR A 161 -1.76 1.27 -0.66
N VAL A 162 -0.45 1.06 -0.69
CA VAL A 162 0.39 1.32 -1.86
C VAL A 162 0.91 0.01 -2.41
N LEU A 163 0.80 -0.16 -3.72
CA LEU A 163 1.41 -1.26 -4.46
C LEU A 163 2.59 -0.71 -5.26
N ALA A 164 3.73 -1.37 -5.20
CA ALA A 164 4.92 -1.02 -5.97
C ALA A 164 5.34 -2.21 -6.83
N TYR A 165 4.93 -2.19 -8.10
CA TYR A 165 5.26 -3.23 -9.06
C TYR A 165 6.62 -2.99 -9.70
N THR A 166 7.47 -3.99 -9.61
CA THR A 166 8.70 -4.13 -10.38
C THR A 166 8.50 -5.13 -11.53
N ALA A 167 9.57 -5.52 -12.21
CA ALA A 167 9.50 -6.51 -13.28
C ALA A 167 9.12 -7.92 -12.76
N ASP A 168 9.48 -8.27 -11.52
CA ASP A 168 9.45 -9.63 -10.99
C ASP A 168 8.78 -9.78 -9.60
N HIS A 169 8.43 -8.69 -8.94
CA HIS A 169 7.74 -8.70 -7.65
C HIS A 169 6.91 -7.44 -7.42
N CYS A 170 6.05 -7.49 -6.41
CA CYS A 170 5.25 -6.36 -5.95
C CYS A 170 5.42 -6.16 -4.44
N GLY A 171 5.83 -4.96 -4.03
CA GLY A 171 5.68 -4.51 -2.65
C GLY A 171 4.24 -4.08 -2.40
N VAL A 172 3.64 -4.61 -1.33
CA VAL A 172 2.30 -4.21 -0.85
C VAL A 172 2.47 -3.58 0.53
N PHE A 173 2.17 -2.30 0.63
CA PHE A 173 2.35 -1.48 1.84
C PHE A 173 0.98 -1.05 2.33
N THR A 174 0.49 -1.68 3.41
CA THR A 174 -0.81 -1.34 3.98
C THR A 174 -0.66 -0.72 5.35
N SER A 175 -1.05 0.55 5.48
CA SER A 175 -0.91 1.33 6.71
C SER A 175 -2.22 1.42 7.47
N TYR A 176 -2.16 1.15 8.78
CA TYR A 176 -3.32 1.18 9.70
C TYR A 176 -3.08 2.17 10.83
N PRO A 177 -4.12 2.93 11.25
CA PRO A 177 -4.02 3.78 12.42
C PRO A 177 -3.91 2.95 13.70
N VAL A 178 -2.97 3.31 14.58
CA VAL A 178 -2.89 2.81 15.97
C VAL A 178 -3.30 3.92 16.93
N THR A 179 -2.67 5.09 16.76
CA THR A 179 -3.01 6.35 17.44
C THR A 179 -2.89 7.50 16.41
N PRO A 180 -3.25 8.75 16.76
CA PRO A 180 -2.97 9.88 15.87
C PRO A 180 -1.49 10.04 15.48
N ASP A 181 -0.57 9.52 16.31
CA ASP A 181 0.89 9.68 16.15
C ASP A 181 1.63 8.35 15.93
N GLU A 182 0.93 7.26 15.79
CA GLU A 182 1.51 5.94 15.57
C GLU A 182 0.66 5.15 14.58
N SER A 183 1.30 4.42 13.69
CA SER A 183 0.66 3.51 12.75
C SER A 183 1.31 2.12 12.78
N LEU A 184 0.56 1.14 12.26
CA LEU A 184 1.08 -0.17 11.89
C LEU A 184 1.10 -0.24 10.36
N ILE A 185 2.25 -0.53 9.78
CA ILE A 185 2.35 -0.81 8.36
C ILE A 185 2.78 -2.27 8.15
N ASN A 186 2.00 -3.00 7.36
CA ASN A 186 2.39 -4.31 6.86
C ASN A 186 3.10 -4.15 5.52
N VAL A 187 4.34 -4.59 5.46
CA VAL A 187 5.17 -4.61 4.26
C VAL A 187 5.21 -6.03 3.75
N SER A 188 4.44 -6.33 2.72
CA SER A 188 4.42 -7.66 2.09
C SER A 188 5.11 -7.61 0.73
N ILE A 189 5.91 -8.60 0.43
CA ILE A 189 6.51 -8.81 -0.88
C ILE A 189 5.84 -9.99 -1.54
N LEU A 190 5.21 -9.75 -2.68
CA LEU A 190 4.59 -10.77 -3.51
C LEU A 190 5.47 -11.01 -4.72
N VAL A 191 5.63 -12.27 -5.09
CA VAL A 191 6.53 -12.70 -6.18
C VAL A 191 5.75 -13.58 -7.15
N ASP A 192 5.91 -13.31 -8.43
CA ASP A 192 5.46 -14.21 -9.48
C ASP A 192 6.19 -15.56 -9.34
N PRO A 193 5.49 -16.70 -9.22
CA PRO A 193 6.12 -18.02 -9.08
C PRO A 193 7.10 -18.36 -10.21
N VAL A 194 6.84 -17.88 -11.43
CA VAL A 194 7.73 -18.06 -12.59
C VAL A 194 9.02 -17.28 -12.40
N GLU A 195 8.95 -16.06 -11.90
CA GLU A 195 10.14 -15.26 -11.61
C GLU A 195 10.87 -15.78 -10.37
N ARG A 196 10.13 -16.27 -9.37
CA ARG A 196 10.71 -16.90 -8.19
C ARG A 196 11.63 -18.06 -8.55
N ALA A 197 11.22 -18.93 -9.47
CA ALA A 197 12.00 -20.08 -9.91
C ALA A 197 13.30 -19.70 -10.64
N LYS A 198 13.42 -18.47 -11.15
CA LYS A 198 14.62 -17.97 -11.88
C LYS A 198 15.68 -17.36 -10.96
N ARG A 199 15.38 -17.12 -9.69
CA ARG A 199 16.23 -16.36 -8.78
C ARG A 199 16.58 -17.18 -7.53
N HIS A 200 17.75 -16.91 -6.96
CA HIS A 200 18.15 -17.48 -5.67
C HIS A 200 17.45 -16.72 -4.52
N GLU A 201 17.24 -17.41 -3.38
CA GLU A 201 16.61 -16.81 -2.19
C GLU A 201 17.30 -15.51 -1.75
N LYS A 202 18.63 -15.47 -1.81
CA LYS A 202 19.41 -14.26 -1.49
C LYS A 202 19.03 -13.03 -2.32
N TYR A 203 18.52 -13.20 -3.54
CA TYR A 203 18.03 -12.09 -4.34
C TYR A 203 16.78 -11.45 -3.70
N TRP A 204 15.85 -12.28 -3.25
CA TRP A 204 14.62 -11.83 -2.60
C TRP A 204 14.90 -11.17 -1.24
N GLU A 205 15.77 -11.77 -0.43
CA GLU A 205 16.25 -11.18 0.84
C GLU A 205 16.91 -9.82 0.61
N THR A 206 17.73 -9.68 -0.43
CA THR A 206 18.38 -8.40 -0.75
C THR A 206 17.38 -7.33 -1.12
N ASN A 207 16.37 -7.65 -1.94
CA ASN A 207 15.32 -6.70 -2.30
C ASN A 207 14.48 -6.29 -1.08
N GLN A 208 14.10 -7.26 -0.24
CA GLN A 208 13.39 -6.99 1.01
C GLN A 208 14.19 -6.05 1.92
N ASN A 209 15.46 -6.35 2.16
CA ASN A 209 16.33 -5.53 3.01
C ASN A 209 16.49 -4.11 2.46
N LEU A 210 16.58 -3.95 1.14
CA LEU A 210 16.66 -2.64 0.49
C LEU A 210 15.37 -1.82 0.73
N ILE A 211 14.21 -2.45 0.58
CA ILE A 211 12.90 -1.81 0.85
C ILE A 211 12.80 -1.42 2.32
N LEU A 212 13.15 -2.33 3.25
CA LEU A 212 13.07 -2.04 4.68
C LEU A 212 14.03 -0.93 5.11
N ALA A 213 15.22 -0.87 4.52
CA ALA A 213 16.18 0.20 4.77
C ALA A 213 15.66 1.57 4.29
N ALA A 214 15.07 1.63 3.10
CA ALA A 214 14.46 2.87 2.61
C ALA A 214 13.30 3.32 3.50
N LEU A 215 12.44 2.41 3.93
CA LEU A 215 11.35 2.73 4.86
C LEU A 215 11.84 3.21 6.23
N ASP A 216 12.95 2.69 6.74
CA ASP A 216 13.56 3.15 8.00
C ASP A 216 14.06 4.60 7.89
N GLU A 217 14.67 4.96 6.75
CA GLU A 217 15.05 6.35 6.43
C GLU A 217 13.80 7.25 6.43
N ASP A 218 12.72 6.88 5.73
CA ASP A 218 11.46 7.62 5.66
C ASP A 218 10.83 7.80 7.04
N PHE A 219 10.72 6.73 7.81
CA PHE A 219 10.04 6.75 9.11
C PHE A 219 10.82 7.52 10.16
N THR A 220 12.15 7.58 10.05
CA THR A 220 12.98 8.42 10.90
C THR A 220 12.68 9.89 10.69
N VAL A 221 12.61 10.34 9.44
CA VAL A 221 12.24 11.73 9.10
C VAL A 221 10.77 11.99 9.38
N GLY A 222 9.89 11.06 9.02
CA GLY A 222 8.44 11.13 9.24
C GLY A 222 8.07 11.32 10.72
N ALA A 223 8.77 10.66 11.64
CA ALA A 223 8.59 10.86 13.09
C ALA A 223 8.91 12.29 13.52
N THR A 224 9.90 12.93 12.91
CA THR A 224 10.25 14.34 13.16
C THR A 224 9.17 15.27 12.61
N ILE A 225 8.67 15.01 11.41
CA ILE A 225 7.55 15.76 10.79
C ILE A 225 6.30 15.64 11.68
N GLN A 226 5.97 14.43 12.15
CA GLN A 226 4.85 14.21 13.06
C GLN A 226 4.97 15.01 14.36
N ALA A 227 6.16 15.07 14.95
CA ALA A 227 6.42 15.88 16.15
C ALA A 227 6.20 17.38 15.89
N ASN A 228 6.58 17.86 14.70
CA ASN A 228 6.32 19.25 14.28
C ASN A 228 4.83 19.57 14.14
N PHE A 229 4.03 18.64 13.61
CA PHE A 229 2.56 18.82 13.55
C PHE A 229 1.94 18.99 14.94
N ARG A 230 2.40 18.19 15.90
CA ARG A 230 1.91 18.29 17.30
C ARG A 230 2.26 19.64 17.94
N SER A 231 3.34 20.25 17.55
CA SER A 231 3.74 21.57 18.08
C SER A 231 2.77 22.68 17.68
N GLY A 232 1.99 22.50 16.60
CA GLY A 232 1.10 23.50 16.02
C GLY A 232 1.84 24.71 15.41
N ALA A 233 3.17 24.65 15.27
CA ALA A 233 3.96 25.71 14.65
C ALA A 233 3.63 25.91 13.18
N ASN A 234 3.41 24.79 12.45
CA ASN A 234 2.96 24.81 11.07
C ASN A 234 1.49 24.36 10.99
N LYS A 235 0.64 25.24 10.45
CA LYS A 235 -0.80 24.97 10.29
C LYS A 235 -1.14 24.41 8.91
N VAL A 236 -0.24 24.48 7.95
CA VAL A 236 -0.42 24.07 6.57
C VAL A 236 0.82 23.35 6.06
N GLN A 237 0.61 22.39 5.17
CA GLN A 237 1.65 21.81 4.32
C GLN A 237 1.58 22.45 2.95
N THR A 238 2.72 22.77 2.37
CA THR A 238 2.80 23.30 1.00
C THR A 238 3.29 22.18 0.09
N PHE A 239 2.46 21.78 -0.86
CA PHE A 239 2.83 20.81 -1.87
C PHE A 239 3.49 21.48 -3.07
N GLY A 240 4.53 20.87 -3.59
CA GLY A 240 5.23 21.31 -4.78
C GLY A 240 4.43 21.03 -6.06
N LYS A 241 4.85 21.63 -7.16
CA LYS A 241 4.19 21.49 -8.47
C LYS A 241 4.07 20.04 -8.94
N PHE A 242 5.01 19.18 -8.58
CA PHE A 242 5.07 17.78 -8.99
C PHE A 242 4.55 16.80 -7.94
N GLU A 243 3.96 17.31 -6.85
CA GLU A 243 3.37 16.52 -5.77
C GLU A 243 1.84 16.40 -5.90
N LYS A 244 1.34 16.30 -7.14
CA LYS A 244 -0.09 16.28 -7.42
C LYS A 244 -0.83 15.13 -6.73
N ALA A 245 -0.16 13.98 -6.59
CA ALA A 245 -0.76 12.81 -5.95
C ALA A 245 -1.09 13.04 -4.48
N LEU A 246 -0.27 13.83 -3.76
CA LEU A 246 -0.58 14.27 -2.40
C LEU A 246 -1.87 15.09 -2.35
N GLY A 247 -2.00 16.09 -3.23
CA GLY A 247 -3.20 16.92 -3.31
C GLY A 247 -4.46 16.08 -3.54
N TRP A 248 -4.44 15.16 -4.50
CA TRP A 248 -5.57 14.27 -4.80
C TRP A 248 -5.93 13.36 -3.61
N TYR A 249 -4.93 12.79 -2.96
CA TYR A 249 -5.12 11.93 -1.81
C TYR A 249 -5.79 12.66 -0.64
N HIS A 250 -5.31 13.86 -0.31
CA HIS A 250 -5.89 14.68 0.76
C HIS A 250 -7.27 15.24 0.44
N GLU A 251 -7.56 15.55 -0.84
CA GLU A 251 -8.91 15.86 -1.30
C GLU A 251 -9.87 14.70 -1.05
N ASP A 252 -9.48 13.48 -1.47
CA ASP A 252 -10.30 12.29 -1.33
C ASP A 252 -10.50 11.90 0.14
N LEU A 253 -9.47 12.08 1.02
CA LEU A 253 -9.60 11.92 2.46
C LEU A 253 -10.61 12.91 3.06
N THR A 254 -10.53 14.18 2.68
CA THR A 254 -11.45 15.21 3.16
C THR A 254 -12.89 14.91 2.77
N GLN A 255 -13.11 14.45 1.53
CA GLN A 255 -14.44 14.04 1.06
C GLN A 255 -14.96 12.79 1.78
N ALA A 256 -14.09 11.86 2.14
CA ALA A 256 -14.49 10.64 2.84
C ALA A 256 -14.84 10.86 4.33
N LEU A 257 -14.40 12.00 4.90
CA LEU A 257 -14.64 12.36 6.30
C LEU A 257 -15.79 13.39 6.47
N ALA A 258 -16.28 13.95 5.36
CA ALA A 258 -17.40 14.90 5.36
C ALA A 258 -18.75 14.18 5.39
#